data_b1665d6624630ebae07933f18b14cfbf
#
_entry.id   b1665d6624630ebae07933f18b14cfbf
#
_cell.length_a   1.000
_cell.length_b   1.000
_cell.length_c   1.000
_cell.angle_alpha   90.00
_cell.angle_beta   90.00
_cell.angle_gamma   90.00
#
_symmetry.space_group_name_H-M   'P 1'
#
loop_
_entity.id
_entity.type
_entity.pdbx_description
1 polymer ?
#
loop_
_entity_poly.entity_id
_entity_poly.type
_entity_poly.pdbx_seq_one_letter_code
_entity_poly.pdbx_strand_id
1 'polypeptide(L)'
;MISKIFVLLQSILHDVCNMNMKSLTRILLLSILLLVCLASRADDANRVPVGLTIDSTAVMAESRTFGHRIESVVIDPYLDYMLLKFRDTTKSGKWLQFKGEIGAYSIKESKLLWTYPFDYRNTTAHCTKAGVVVSKGNKVVMLDPTTGKVRWQGKFYPVQFDDSTNVVLGYASARSSKLSSYNLTTGQLLWTANMPHEKNWGWNHVIREDSIHWLIVADNLNRLNIQTGEVCAYEAKTGVTDVKGAILQGLVMAGTAVAGAMATGYAAYPMGVVGSNVINQLHSNVVLDDSLYFFADREHVACLDNTMNPVWSYEFPSKTSAFSRLVCNDSTLYMFNLGFGLKNGRQRTKMGRPFIAAFDKHSGVCHFMNMLSMKKDMVEDAVLNPDGTFMLFDDGLAYKRELNDSTVTISQWDVEKYGKLEAIITQPVYAYYNLKDMFDVIASDGIFFPVMTESGDIFMVDRDLRISERFPAYSLYWPICKVGDRMCVYSPSSRRQDIWLVSLQGIPEIQMTITIRGIGIAGGKLFLFNDDRMFSLPLD
;
A
#
# COMPACT_ATOMS: atom_id res chain seq x y z
N MET A 1 60.62 -11.13 -0.08
CA MET A 1 59.40 -11.96 -0.15
C MET A 1 59.16 -12.50 -1.55
N ILE A 2 59.23 -11.67 -2.58
CA ILE A 2 58.99 -12.05 -4.01
C ILE A 2 59.98 -13.10 -4.52
N SER A 3 61.27 -13.04 -4.14
CA SER A 3 62.27 -14.02 -4.59
C SER A 3 62.05 -15.43 -4.02
N LYS A 4 61.53 -15.57 -2.82
CA LYS A 4 61.19 -16.88 -2.22
C LYS A 4 59.96 -17.51 -2.88
N ILE A 5 59.01 -16.70 -3.34
CA ILE A 5 57.82 -17.17 -4.06
C ILE A 5 58.21 -17.66 -5.47
N PHE A 6 59.14 -16.98 -6.12
CA PHE A 6 59.63 -17.37 -7.45
C PHE A 6 60.42 -18.71 -7.41
N VAL A 7 61.24 -18.94 -6.40
CA VAL A 7 61.93 -20.21 -6.20
C VAL A 7 60.98 -21.35 -5.90
N LEU A 8 59.90 -21.07 -5.10
CA LEU A 8 58.87 -22.06 -4.80
C LEU A 8 58.04 -22.42 -6.05
N LEU A 9 57.70 -21.45 -6.86
CA LEU A 9 57.01 -21.64 -8.14
C LEU A 9 57.86 -22.41 -9.15
N GLN A 10 59.16 -22.19 -9.24
CA GLN A 10 60.06 -22.95 -10.09
C GLN A 10 60.21 -24.39 -9.62
N SER A 11 60.28 -24.64 -8.31
CA SER A 11 60.32 -25.99 -7.75
C SER A 11 59.02 -26.75 -8.05
N ILE A 12 57.86 -26.12 -7.87
CA ILE A 12 56.56 -26.72 -8.17
C ILE A 12 56.39 -27.03 -9.66
N LEU A 13 56.83 -26.12 -10.55
CA LEU A 13 56.84 -26.33 -11.98
C LEU A 13 57.73 -27.49 -12.40
N HIS A 14 58.89 -27.64 -11.77
CA HIS A 14 59.83 -28.74 -12.06
C HIS A 14 59.27 -30.09 -11.63
N ASP A 15 58.62 -30.15 -10.48
CA ASP A 15 57.95 -31.36 -9.95
C ASP A 15 56.75 -31.78 -10.81
N VAL A 16 55.98 -30.81 -11.33
CA VAL A 16 54.86 -31.05 -12.21
C VAL A 16 55.26 -31.57 -13.59
N CYS A 17 56.42 -31.11 -14.14
CA CYS A 17 56.93 -31.57 -15.42
C CYS A 17 57.45 -33.01 -15.36
N ASN A 18 57.83 -33.52 -14.21
CA ASN A 18 58.35 -34.87 -14.02
C ASN A 18 57.33 -35.88 -13.54
N MET A 19 56.06 -35.48 -13.41
CA MET A 19 54.99 -36.36 -12.93
C MET A 19 54.42 -37.22 -14.03
N ASN A 20 54.22 -38.51 -13.71
CA ASN A 20 53.55 -39.46 -14.55
C ASN A 20 52.08 -39.04 -14.80
N MET A 21 51.57 -39.20 -16.03
CA MET A 21 50.23 -38.78 -16.43
C MET A 21 49.10 -39.27 -15.52
N LYS A 22 49.26 -40.42 -14.87
CA LYS A 22 48.31 -40.93 -13.85
C LYS A 22 48.30 -40.09 -12.55
N SER A 23 49.45 -39.50 -12.18
CA SER A 23 49.57 -38.65 -11.03
C SER A 23 49.00 -37.25 -11.31
N LEU A 24 49.20 -36.74 -12.52
CA LEU A 24 48.62 -35.48 -12.98
C LEU A 24 47.10 -35.53 -12.99
N THR A 25 46.49 -36.63 -13.48
CA THR A 25 45.04 -36.83 -13.49
C THR A 25 44.47 -36.93 -12.08
N ARG A 26 45.19 -37.53 -11.12
CA ARG A 26 44.78 -37.58 -9.70
C ARG A 26 44.83 -36.21 -9.02
N ILE A 27 45.83 -35.43 -9.31
CA ILE A 27 45.95 -34.05 -8.74
C ILE A 27 44.85 -33.16 -9.34
N LEU A 28 44.61 -33.28 -10.66
CA LEU A 28 43.50 -32.53 -11.29
C LEU A 28 42.14 -32.93 -10.73
N LEU A 29 41.88 -34.22 -10.55
CA LEU A 29 40.66 -34.71 -9.92
C LEU A 29 40.53 -34.23 -8.45
N LEU A 30 41.61 -34.27 -7.69
CA LEU A 30 41.64 -33.75 -6.31
C LEU A 30 41.42 -32.24 -6.25
N SER A 31 42.00 -31.46 -7.16
CA SER A 31 41.81 -30.01 -7.23
C SER A 31 40.39 -29.66 -7.68
N ILE A 32 39.78 -30.40 -8.60
CA ILE A 32 38.36 -30.23 -8.99
C ILE A 32 37.46 -30.61 -7.83
N LEU A 33 37.75 -31.71 -7.12
CA LEU A 33 36.99 -32.11 -5.92
C LEU A 33 37.09 -31.07 -4.80
N LEU A 34 38.27 -30.48 -4.61
CA LEU A 34 38.51 -29.41 -3.63
C LEU A 34 37.77 -28.12 -4.03
N LEU A 35 37.77 -27.76 -5.32
CA LEU A 35 37.02 -26.63 -5.86
C LEU A 35 35.51 -26.83 -5.73
N VAL A 36 35.01 -28.04 -5.97
CA VAL A 36 33.58 -28.38 -5.74
C VAL A 36 33.23 -28.34 -4.25
N CYS A 37 34.10 -28.86 -3.39
CA CYS A 37 33.91 -28.77 -1.92
C CYS A 37 34.02 -27.32 -1.40
N LEU A 38 34.85 -26.48 -1.99
CA LEU A 38 34.97 -25.07 -1.63
C LEU A 38 33.77 -24.27 -2.19
N ALA A 39 33.28 -24.61 -3.37
CA ALA A 39 32.07 -24.01 -3.94
C ALA A 39 30.82 -24.39 -3.13
N SER A 40 30.69 -25.65 -2.73
CA SER A 40 29.57 -26.08 -1.86
C SER A 40 29.61 -25.46 -0.46
N ARG A 41 30.82 -25.28 0.11
CA ARG A 41 30.97 -24.56 1.40
C ARG A 41 30.77 -23.06 1.27
N ALA A 42 31.04 -22.45 0.10
CA ALA A 42 30.78 -21.04 -0.13
C ALA A 42 29.26 -20.75 -0.25
N ASP A 43 28.48 -21.70 -0.76
CA ASP A 43 27.02 -21.57 -0.81
C ASP A 43 26.39 -21.73 0.57
N ASP A 44 26.88 -22.66 1.41
CA ASP A 44 26.42 -22.80 2.80
C ASP A 44 26.83 -21.63 3.71
N ALA A 45 27.91 -20.95 3.41
CA ALA A 45 28.43 -19.84 4.24
C ALA A 45 27.51 -18.61 4.27
N ASN A 46 26.58 -18.48 3.31
CA ASN A 46 25.62 -17.38 3.25
C ASN A 46 24.24 -17.73 3.85
N ARG A 47 24.01 -18.94 4.31
CA ARG A 47 22.80 -19.35 4.98
C ARG A 47 22.88 -19.10 6.47
N VAL A 48 21.87 -18.42 6.99
CA VAL A 48 21.77 -18.10 8.43
C VAL A 48 20.39 -18.50 8.94
N PRO A 49 20.30 -18.91 10.23
CA PRO A 49 19.03 -19.18 10.84
C PRO A 49 18.24 -17.88 11.00
N VAL A 50 17.01 -17.86 10.55
CA VAL A 50 16.10 -16.71 10.63
C VAL A 50 14.85 -16.99 11.44
N GLY A 51 14.58 -18.25 11.75
CA GLY A 51 13.39 -18.66 12.48
C GLY A 51 13.51 -20.10 12.99
N LEU A 52 12.45 -20.51 13.68
CA LEU A 52 12.26 -21.86 14.19
C LEU A 52 10.89 -22.38 13.78
N THR A 53 10.80 -23.61 13.36
CA THR A 53 9.54 -24.32 13.22
C THR A 53 8.97 -24.71 14.59
N ILE A 54 7.73 -25.19 14.66
CA ILE A 54 7.09 -25.58 15.93
C ILE A 54 7.89 -26.68 16.64
N ASP A 55 8.50 -27.60 15.89
CA ASP A 55 9.38 -28.66 16.39
C ASP A 55 10.81 -28.19 16.68
N SER A 56 11.03 -26.89 16.73
CA SER A 56 12.32 -26.24 17.01
C SER A 56 13.41 -26.48 15.97
N THR A 57 13.05 -26.87 14.76
CA THR A 57 13.99 -26.98 13.64
C THR A 57 14.34 -25.59 13.12
N ALA A 58 15.63 -25.32 12.90
CA ALA A 58 16.07 -24.02 12.39
C ALA A 58 15.64 -23.79 10.94
N VAL A 59 15.00 -22.66 10.69
CA VAL A 59 14.67 -22.20 9.33
C VAL A 59 15.83 -21.38 8.81
N MET A 60 16.46 -21.86 7.74
CA MET A 60 17.64 -21.26 7.14
C MET A 60 17.27 -20.39 5.94
N ALA A 61 17.79 -19.17 5.89
CA ALA A 61 17.64 -18.25 4.77
C ALA A 61 18.98 -17.88 4.14
N GLU A 62 18.99 -17.58 2.86
CA GLU A 62 20.13 -16.93 2.22
C GLU A 62 20.22 -15.49 2.75
N SER A 63 21.41 -15.10 3.22
CA SER A 63 21.69 -13.77 3.75
C SER A 63 22.57 -12.97 2.81
N ARG A 64 22.21 -11.71 2.55
CA ARG A 64 23.02 -10.77 1.78
C ARG A 64 23.18 -9.47 2.55
N THR A 65 24.42 -9.00 2.61
CA THR A 65 24.76 -7.70 3.18
C THR A 65 25.00 -6.68 2.08
N PHE A 66 24.66 -5.43 2.37
CA PHE A 66 24.91 -4.29 1.49
C PHE A 66 25.85 -3.32 2.23
N GLY A 67 26.67 -2.58 1.49
CA GLY A 67 27.59 -1.60 2.08
C GLY A 67 26.91 -0.39 2.73
N HIS A 68 25.58 -0.29 2.60
CA HIS A 68 24.74 0.80 3.07
C HIS A 68 23.53 0.28 3.81
N ARG A 69 22.99 1.11 4.70
CA ARG A 69 21.77 0.80 5.44
C ARG A 69 20.55 0.78 4.51
N ILE A 70 19.80 -0.30 4.56
CA ILE A 70 18.51 -0.42 3.86
C ILE A 70 17.48 0.39 4.66
N GLU A 71 16.93 1.45 4.07
CA GLU A 71 15.85 2.23 4.67
C GLU A 71 14.50 1.63 4.39
N SER A 72 14.27 1.30 3.12
CA SER A 72 13.01 0.70 2.67
C SER A 72 13.24 -0.07 1.37
N VAL A 73 12.28 -0.90 1.05
CA VAL A 73 12.28 -1.73 -0.15
C VAL A 73 10.94 -1.56 -0.86
N VAL A 74 10.97 -1.46 -2.18
CA VAL A 74 9.78 -1.49 -3.02
C VAL A 74 9.80 -2.81 -3.76
N ILE A 75 8.83 -3.66 -3.45
CA ILE A 75 8.63 -4.96 -4.09
C ILE A 75 7.30 -4.91 -4.82
N ASP A 76 7.33 -5.27 -6.09
CA ASP A 76 6.15 -5.56 -6.88
C ASP A 76 6.24 -7.02 -7.30
N PRO A 77 5.29 -7.88 -6.94
CA PRO A 77 5.34 -9.31 -7.23
C PRO A 77 5.31 -9.63 -8.74
N TYR A 78 4.94 -8.67 -9.57
CA TYR A 78 4.89 -8.81 -11.03
C TYR A 78 6.17 -8.36 -11.74
N LEU A 79 7.18 -7.89 -10.98
CA LEU A 79 8.47 -7.47 -11.52
C LEU A 79 9.57 -8.48 -11.18
N ASP A 80 10.53 -8.63 -12.12
CA ASP A 80 11.72 -9.47 -11.94
C ASP A 80 12.81 -8.82 -11.08
N TYR A 81 12.54 -7.62 -10.57
CA TYR A 81 13.45 -6.85 -9.73
C TYR A 81 12.71 -6.13 -8.59
N MET A 82 13.43 -5.85 -7.53
CA MET A 82 12.98 -4.98 -6.45
C MET A 82 13.87 -3.76 -6.34
N LEU A 83 13.36 -2.68 -5.78
CA LEU A 83 14.12 -1.46 -5.55
C LEU A 83 14.48 -1.34 -4.07
N LEU A 84 15.77 -1.41 -3.79
CA LEU A 84 16.34 -1.15 -2.47
C LEU A 84 16.62 0.35 -2.33
N LYS A 85 16.20 0.95 -1.23
CA LYS A 85 16.50 2.34 -0.89
C LYS A 85 17.53 2.38 0.22
N PHE A 86 18.70 2.92 -0.07
CA PHE A 86 19.83 2.98 0.86
C PHE A 86 19.98 4.37 1.46
N ARG A 87 20.01 4.44 2.78
CA ARG A 87 20.12 5.71 3.49
C ARG A 87 20.86 5.52 4.80
N ASP A 88 22.09 5.94 4.84
CA ASP A 88 22.94 5.83 6.03
C ASP A 88 22.58 6.85 7.11
N THR A 89 23.04 6.59 8.32
CA THR A 89 22.98 7.56 9.41
C THR A 89 24.03 8.65 9.23
N THR A 90 23.79 9.81 9.83
CA THR A 90 24.79 10.87 9.98
C THR A 90 25.96 10.37 10.85
N LYS A 91 27.09 11.07 10.83
CA LYS A 91 28.26 10.74 11.67
C LYS A 91 27.94 10.60 13.16
N SER A 92 26.91 11.30 13.65
CA SER A 92 26.46 11.20 15.04
C SER A 92 25.60 9.96 15.33
N GLY A 93 25.17 9.22 14.31
CA GLY A 93 24.25 8.08 14.41
C GLY A 93 22.80 8.44 14.76
N LYS A 94 22.52 9.72 15.08
CA LYS A 94 21.20 10.16 15.56
C LYS A 94 20.18 10.37 14.45
N TRP A 95 20.61 10.72 13.25
CA TRP A 95 19.73 11.10 12.15
C TRP A 95 20.11 10.36 10.87
N LEU A 96 19.14 10.17 9.98
CA LEU A 96 19.39 9.65 8.65
C LEU A 96 19.86 10.78 7.72
N GLN A 97 20.81 10.49 6.83
CA GLN A 97 21.27 11.44 5.82
C GLN A 97 20.15 11.74 4.82
N PHE A 98 20.10 12.95 4.27
CA PHE A 98 19.15 13.28 3.20
C PHE A 98 19.56 12.72 1.83
N LYS A 99 20.84 12.49 1.63
CA LYS A 99 21.38 11.88 0.42
C LYS A 99 21.66 10.41 0.67
N GLY A 100 21.37 9.60 -0.32
CA GLY A 100 21.62 8.17 -0.34
C GLY A 100 21.55 7.66 -1.77
N GLU A 101 21.16 6.42 -1.92
CA GLU A 101 21.05 5.75 -3.21
C GLU A 101 19.80 4.90 -3.27
N ILE A 102 19.35 4.63 -4.47
CA ILE A 102 18.41 3.55 -4.78
C ILE A 102 19.15 2.52 -5.62
N GLY A 103 18.83 1.25 -5.48
CA GLY A 103 19.44 0.19 -6.26
C GLY A 103 18.43 -0.84 -6.73
N ALA A 104 18.55 -1.29 -7.97
CA ALA A 104 17.73 -2.41 -8.45
C ALA A 104 18.43 -3.72 -8.11
N TYR A 105 17.69 -4.61 -7.49
CA TYR A 105 18.12 -5.96 -7.14
C TYR A 105 17.35 -6.96 -8.00
N SER A 106 18.08 -7.77 -8.78
CA SER A 106 17.50 -8.85 -9.57
C SER A 106 17.07 -10.00 -8.67
N ILE A 107 15.79 -10.34 -8.71
CA ILE A 107 15.21 -11.45 -7.95
C ILE A 107 15.75 -12.78 -8.51
N LYS A 108 15.82 -12.89 -9.84
CA LYS A 108 16.30 -14.09 -10.54
C LYS A 108 17.80 -14.34 -10.32
N GLU A 109 18.62 -13.30 -10.50
CA GLU A 109 20.08 -13.43 -10.37
C GLU A 109 20.57 -13.27 -8.92
N SER A 110 19.66 -12.92 -8.01
CA SER A 110 19.94 -12.72 -6.59
C SER A 110 21.11 -11.76 -6.35
N LYS A 111 21.19 -10.66 -7.11
CA LYS A 111 22.27 -9.66 -7.01
C LYS A 111 21.79 -8.22 -7.23
N LEU A 112 22.51 -7.27 -6.62
CA LEU A 112 22.35 -5.85 -6.92
C LEU A 112 22.90 -5.56 -8.31
N LEU A 113 22.06 -5.01 -9.21
CA LEU A 113 22.43 -4.75 -10.60
C LEU A 113 23.16 -3.41 -10.75
N TRP A 114 22.63 -2.37 -10.11
CA TRP A 114 23.13 -1.01 -10.14
C TRP A 114 22.64 -0.20 -8.95
N THR A 115 23.29 0.95 -8.69
CA THR A 115 22.79 1.99 -7.79
C THR A 115 22.68 3.32 -8.51
N TYR A 116 21.83 4.21 -7.99
CA TYR A 116 21.59 5.55 -8.52
C TYR A 116 21.43 6.54 -7.38
N PRO A 117 22.08 7.73 -7.44
CA PRO A 117 22.00 8.74 -6.38
C PRO A 117 20.56 9.20 -6.11
N PHE A 118 20.20 9.33 -4.84
CA PHE A 118 18.85 9.66 -4.42
C PHE A 118 18.83 10.71 -3.29
N ASP A 119 18.00 11.75 -3.46
CA ASP A 119 17.81 12.79 -2.44
C ASP A 119 16.44 12.61 -1.75
N TYR A 120 16.46 12.05 -0.56
CA TYR A 120 15.26 11.68 0.21
C TYR A 120 14.34 12.85 0.58
N ARG A 121 14.76 14.11 0.42
CA ARG A 121 13.93 15.28 0.77
C ARG A 121 12.78 15.52 -0.21
N ASN A 122 13.01 15.30 -1.50
CA ASN A 122 12.10 15.73 -2.54
C ASN A 122 12.15 14.87 -3.81
N THR A 123 12.68 13.65 -3.69
CA THR A 123 12.76 12.71 -4.80
C THR A 123 11.91 11.48 -4.48
N THR A 124 11.16 11.00 -5.46
CA THR A 124 10.41 9.75 -5.38
C THR A 124 10.94 8.78 -6.42
N ALA A 125 10.79 7.49 -6.14
CA ALA A 125 11.11 6.43 -7.09
C ALA A 125 9.93 5.47 -7.17
N HIS A 126 9.60 5.06 -8.38
CA HIS A 126 8.50 4.16 -8.69
C HIS A 126 8.97 3.06 -9.64
N CYS A 127 8.65 1.81 -9.30
CA CYS A 127 8.97 0.65 -10.14
C CYS A 127 7.85 0.42 -11.15
N THR A 128 8.23 0.10 -12.38
CA THR A 128 7.31 -0.26 -13.46
C THR A 128 7.94 -1.38 -14.28
N LYS A 129 7.17 -2.06 -15.12
CA LYS A 129 7.72 -3.05 -16.08
C LYS A 129 8.71 -2.42 -17.07
N ALA A 130 8.52 -1.15 -17.40
CA ALA A 130 9.41 -0.43 -18.29
C ALA A 130 10.72 0.00 -17.61
N GLY A 131 10.77 0.08 -16.28
CA GLY A 131 11.95 0.48 -15.52
C GLY A 131 11.63 1.27 -14.27
N VAL A 132 12.61 2.00 -13.75
CA VAL A 132 12.46 2.79 -12.52
C VAL A 132 12.28 4.26 -12.88
N VAL A 133 11.13 4.82 -12.52
CA VAL A 133 10.87 6.26 -12.67
C VAL A 133 11.33 6.98 -11.42
N VAL A 134 12.27 7.87 -11.57
CA VAL A 134 12.75 8.76 -10.50
C VAL A 134 12.26 10.16 -10.79
N SER A 135 11.55 10.78 -9.84
CA SER A 135 11.07 12.15 -10.01
C SER A 135 11.52 13.05 -8.87
N LYS A 136 11.97 14.25 -9.23
CA LYS A 136 12.36 15.32 -8.33
C LYS A 136 11.64 16.62 -8.72
N GLY A 137 10.53 16.92 -8.02
CA GLY A 137 9.61 17.95 -8.47
C GLY A 137 9.04 17.59 -9.84
N ASN A 138 9.18 18.47 -10.81
CA ASN A 138 8.74 18.20 -12.18
C ASN A 138 9.80 17.57 -13.10
N LYS A 139 10.97 17.24 -12.59
CA LYS A 139 11.99 16.51 -13.36
C LYS A 139 11.78 15.03 -13.18
N VAL A 140 11.55 14.33 -14.25
CA VAL A 140 11.32 12.88 -14.30
C VAL A 140 12.42 12.23 -15.11
N VAL A 141 12.93 11.12 -14.61
CA VAL A 141 13.95 10.31 -15.27
C VAL A 141 13.49 8.86 -15.24
N MET A 142 13.51 8.18 -16.38
CA MET A 142 13.33 6.74 -16.48
C MET A 142 14.68 6.07 -16.53
N LEU A 143 14.93 5.17 -15.61
CA LEU A 143 16.12 4.33 -15.57
C LEU A 143 15.82 2.94 -16.12
N ASP A 144 16.73 2.42 -16.91
CA ASP A 144 16.70 1.03 -17.37
C ASP A 144 16.80 0.09 -16.15
N PRO A 145 15.89 -0.90 -15.99
CA PRO A 145 15.85 -1.72 -14.80
C PRO A 145 17.07 -2.65 -14.64
N THR A 146 17.77 -2.96 -15.73
CA THR A 146 18.93 -3.88 -15.72
C THR A 146 20.27 -3.16 -15.61
N THR A 147 20.36 -1.94 -16.17
CA THR A 147 21.64 -1.21 -16.26
C THR A 147 21.71 0.08 -15.44
N GLY A 148 20.56 0.58 -14.97
CA GLY A 148 20.46 1.88 -14.30
C GLY A 148 20.72 3.10 -15.19
N LYS A 149 20.92 2.90 -16.48
CA LYS A 149 21.12 3.99 -17.44
C LYS A 149 19.83 4.72 -17.71
N VAL A 150 19.94 6.04 -17.93
CA VAL A 150 18.79 6.86 -18.31
C VAL A 150 18.29 6.46 -19.70
N ARG A 151 17.03 6.01 -19.79
CA ARG A 151 16.34 5.73 -21.06
C ARG A 151 15.77 7.00 -21.66
N TRP A 152 15.09 7.78 -20.83
CA TRP A 152 14.53 9.08 -21.20
C TRP A 152 14.40 9.98 -19.98
N GLN A 153 14.15 11.27 -20.21
CA GLN A 153 13.85 12.25 -19.19
C GLN A 153 12.78 13.22 -19.66
N GLY A 154 11.99 13.74 -18.71
CA GLY A 154 10.88 14.63 -18.99
C GLY A 154 10.72 15.73 -17.93
N LYS A 155 9.80 16.66 -18.19
CA LYS A 155 9.45 17.74 -17.26
C LYS A 155 7.94 17.76 -17.03
N PHE A 156 7.48 16.99 -16.05
CA PHE A 156 6.09 16.95 -15.59
C PHE A 156 6.04 16.39 -14.17
N TYR A 157 4.95 16.57 -13.47
CA TYR A 157 4.67 15.96 -12.18
C TYR A 157 3.91 14.65 -12.41
N PRO A 158 4.53 13.49 -12.25
CA PRO A 158 3.83 12.22 -12.43
C PRO A 158 2.80 12.04 -11.32
N VAL A 159 1.60 11.59 -11.69
CA VAL A 159 0.49 11.36 -10.76
C VAL A 159 0.04 9.91 -10.75
N GLN A 160 0.15 9.20 -11.85
CA GLN A 160 -0.25 7.80 -11.94
C GLN A 160 0.60 7.06 -12.97
N PHE A 161 0.86 5.78 -12.66
CA PHE A 161 1.57 4.85 -13.54
C PHE A 161 0.65 3.68 -13.85
N ASP A 162 0.68 3.22 -15.09
CA ASP A 162 -0.04 2.03 -15.50
C ASP A 162 0.79 1.17 -16.44
N ASP A 163 1.24 0.04 -15.90
CA ASP A 163 2.03 -0.94 -16.64
C ASP A 163 1.22 -1.74 -17.66
N SER A 164 -0.11 -1.82 -17.49
CA SER A 164 -0.98 -2.57 -18.40
C SER A 164 -1.14 -1.87 -19.73
N THR A 165 -1.21 -0.54 -19.71
CA THR A 165 -1.30 0.31 -20.91
C THR A 165 0.02 0.99 -21.25
N ASN A 166 1.06 0.76 -20.45
CA ASN A 166 2.40 1.33 -20.62
C ASN A 166 2.40 2.88 -20.64
N VAL A 167 1.64 3.48 -19.71
CA VAL A 167 1.55 4.94 -19.62
C VAL A 167 1.91 5.49 -18.26
N VAL A 168 2.39 6.73 -18.23
CA VAL A 168 2.45 7.59 -17.05
C VAL A 168 1.64 8.83 -17.28
N LEU A 169 0.75 9.13 -16.35
CA LEU A 169 -0.03 10.35 -16.33
C LEU A 169 0.66 11.41 -15.46
N GLY A 170 0.62 12.66 -15.90
CA GLY A 170 1.22 13.74 -15.13
C GLY A 170 0.79 15.13 -15.58
N TYR A 171 0.99 16.10 -14.69
CA TYR A 171 0.69 17.49 -14.93
C TYR A 171 1.97 18.30 -15.23
N ALA A 172 1.89 19.31 -16.09
CA ALA A 172 3.01 20.19 -16.39
C ALA A 172 3.52 20.96 -15.15
N SER A 173 2.63 21.29 -14.23
CA SER A 173 2.94 21.88 -12.92
C SER A 173 1.89 21.46 -11.89
N ALA A 174 2.20 21.62 -10.60
CA ALA A 174 1.30 21.30 -9.49
C ALA A 174 -0.02 22.13 -9.49
N ARG A 175 -0.12 23.14 -10.33
CA ARG A 175 -1.32 23.99 -10.49
C ARG A 175 -1.93 23.92 -11.89
N SER A 176 -1.42 23.04 -12.74
CA SER A 176 -1.90 22.90 -14.12
C SER A 176 -3.17 22.06 -14.13
N SER A 177 -4.17 22.48 -14.87
CA SER A 177 -5.33 21.65 -15.22
C SER A 177 -5.07 20.73 -16.41
N LYS A 178 -3.91 20.87 -17.08
CA LYS A 178 -3.56 20.05 -18.24
C LYS A 178 -2.88 18.77 -17.78
N LEU A 179 -3.64 17.69 -17.82
CA LEU A 179 -3.15 16.32 -17.63
C LEU A 179 -2.57 15.82 -18.95
N SER A 180 -1.42 15.22 -18.91
CA SER A 180 -0.76 14.61 -20.06
C SER A 180 -0.45 13.14 -19.80
N SER A 181 -0.52 12.34 -20.86
CA SER A 181 -0.09 10.95 -20.87
C SER A 181 1.20 10.81 -21.65
N TYR A 182 2.13 10.06 -21.09
CA TYR A 182 3.40 9.74 -21.72
C TYR A 182 3.58 8.24 -21.77
N ASN A 183 4.17 7.75 -22.85
CA ASN A 183 4.56 6.34 -22.95
C ASN A 183 5.68 6.05 -21.94
N LEU A 184 5.49 5.06 -21.06
CA LEU A 184 6.46 4.70 -20.02
C LEU A 184 7.81 4.25 -20.60
N THR A 185 7.80 3.52 -21.70
CA THR A 185 9.03 2.97 -22.31
C THR A 185 9.84 4.04 -23.00
N THR A 186 9.20 4.97 -23.73
CA THR A 186 9.89 5.94 -24.59
C THR A 186 9.91 7.37 -24.10
N GLY A 187 9.04 7.72 -23.14
CA GLY A 187 8.83 9.10 -22.67
C GLY A 187 8.08 9.99 -23.67
N GLN A 188 7.57 9.44 -24.77
CA GLN A 188 6.84 10.19 -25.77
C GLN A 188 5.49 10.65 -25.22
N LEU A 189 5.15 11.93 -25.45
CA LEU A 189 3.81 12.45 -25.18
C LEU A 189 2.79 11.78 -26.10
N LEU A 190 1.74 11.21 -25.51
CA LEU A 190 0.65 10.56 -26.24
C LEU A 190 -0.52 11.51 -26.47
N TRP A 191 -0.99 12.15 -25.41
CA TRP A 191 -2.07 13.10 -25.45
C TRP A 191 -2.01 14.11 -24.28
N THR A 192 -2.77 15.19 -24.38
CA THR A 192 -3.00 16.16 -23.31
C THR A 192 -4.48 16.52 -23.25
N ALA A 193 -5.06 16.48 -22.05
CA ALA A 193 -6.45 16.79 -21.78
C ALA A 193 -6.57 17.84 -20.67
N ASN A 194 -7.72 18.53 -20.63
CA ASN A 194 -8.04 19.40 -19.52
C ASN A 194 -8.77 18.59 -18.45
N MET A 195 -8.11 18.38 -17.32
CA MET A 195 -8.69 17.73 -16.14
C MET A 195 -8.30 18.56 -14.91
N PRO A 196 -9.17 19.49 -14.50
CA PRO A 196 -8.89 20.34 -13.36
C PRO A 196 -8.71 19.55 -12.09
N HIS A 197 -7.77 19.97 -11.28
CA HIS A 197 -7.67 19.59 -9.89
C HIS A 197 -7.46 20.86 -9.07
N GLU A 198 -8.24 21.04 -8.03
CA GLU A 198 -8.11 22.27 -7.25
C GLU A 198 -6.86 22.28 -6.37
N LYS A 199 -6.56 23.47 -5.96
CA LYS A 199 -5.40 23.89 -5.18
C LYS A 199 -5.15 22.95 -4.01
N ASN A 200 -4.23 22.01 -4.17
CA ASN A 200 -3.73 21.11 -3.14
C ASN A 200 -4.65 19.91 -2.74
N TRP A 201 -5.71 19.61 -3.49
CA TRP A 201 -6.57 18.45 -3.15
C TRP A 201 -6.09 17.17 -3.80
N GLY A 202 -5.46 17.27 -4.98
CA GLY A 202 -4.93 16.11 -5.71
C GLY A 202 -6.03 15.15 -6.18
N TRP A 203 -5.62 13.94 -6.49
CA TRP A 203 -6.56 12.84 -6.75
C TRP A 203 -6.82 12.09 -5.45
N ASN A 204 -8.06 12.05 -5.01
CA ASN A 204 -8.43 11.37 -3.77
C ASN A 204 -8.62 9.88 -3.96
N HIS A 205 -9.11 9.48 -5.14
CA HIS A 205 -9.40 8.09 -5.44
C HIS A 205 -9.31 7.82 -6.94
N VAL A 206 -8.81 6.64 -7.32
CA VAL A 206 -8.74 6.16 -8.69
C VAL A 206 -9.31 4.76 -8.75
N ILE A 207 -10.33 4.57 -9.58
CA ILE A 207 -10.98 3.30 -9.81
C ILE A 207 -10.80 2.95 -11.28
N ARG A 208 -10.32 1.75 -11.57
CA ARG A 208 -10.31 1.22 -12.93
C ARG A 208 -11.68 0.64 -13.21
N GLU A 209 -12.40 1.28 -14.11
CA GLU A 209 -13.69 0.79 -14.57
C GLU A 209 -13.50 -0.41 -15.50
N ASP A 210 -12.59 -0.24 -16.46
CA ASP A 210 -12.15 -1.27 -17.39
C ASP A 210 -10.68 -1.05 -17.79
N SER A 211 -10.25 -1.67 -18.88
CA SER A 211 -8.86 -1.57 -19.38
C SER A 211 -8.47 -0.18 -19.89
N ILE A 212 -9.44 0.68 -20.24
CA ILE A 212 -9.21 1.99 -20.84
C ILE A 212 -9.89 3.15 -20.13
N HIS A 213 -10.88 2.88 -19.28
CA HIS A 213 -11.61 3.92 -18.55
C HIS A 213 -11.29 3.90 -17.07
N TRP A 214 -10.98 5.05 -16.52
CA TRP A 214 -10.72 5.27 -15.11
C TRP A 214 -11.66 6.32 -14.55
N LEU A 215 -12.21 6.04 -13.37
CA LEU A 215 -12.93 7.02 -12.58
C LEU A 215 -11.94 7.65 -11.58
N ILE A 216 -11.86 8.95 -11.59
CA ILE A 216 -10.91 9.71 -10.80
C ILE A 216 -11.68 10.75 -9.99
N VAL A 217 -11.67 10.57 -8.66
CA VAL A 217 -12.18 11.59 -7.74
C VAL A 217 -11.04 12.54 -7.43
N ALA A 218 -11.18 13.75 -7.96
CA ALA A 218 -10.30 14.88 -7.67
C ALA A 218 -11.16 16.02 -7.10
N ASP A 219 -11.17 17.21 -7.72
CA ASP A 219 -12.19 18.23 -7.40
C ASP A 219 -13.58 17.76 -7.81
N ASN A 220 -13.62 17.11 -8.97
CA ASN A 220 -14.78 16.53 -9.60
C ASN A 220 -14.69 15.00 -9.60
N LEU A 221 -15.78 14.32 -9.92
CA LEU A 221 -15.74 12.96 -10.38
C LEU A 221 -15.50 12.96 -11.89
N ASN A 222 -14.35 12.44 -12.31
CA ASN A 222 -13.94 12.42 -13.71
C ASN A 222 -13.90 10.98 -14.23
N ARG A 223 -14.42 10.76 -15.43
CA ARG A 223 -14.23 9.55 -16.21
C ARG A 223 -13.23 9.84 -17.32
N LEU A 224 -12.08 9.21 -17.25
CA LEU A 224 -10.96 9.42 -18.17
C LEU A 224 -10.78 8.20 -19.06
N ASN A 225 -10.77 8.39 -20.37
CA ASN A 225 -10.24 7.41 -21.31
C ASN A 225 -8.70 7.57 -21.37
N ILE A 226 -7.96 6.60 -20.83
CA ILE A 226 -6.49 6.69 -20.73
C ILE A 226 -5.75 6.56 -22.07
N GLN A 227 -6.41 6.05 -23.11
CA GLN A 227 -5.82 5.94 -24.44
C GLN A 227 -5.97 7.23 -25.26
N THR A 228 -7.13 7.86 -25.17
CA THR A 228 -7.45 9.05 -25.98
C THR A 228 -7.27 10.37 -25.24
N GLY A 229 -7.36 10.35 -23.91
CA GLY A 229 -7.38 11.56 -23.10
C GLY A 229 -8.77 12.22 -23.04
N GLU A 230 -9.82 11.57 -23.51
CA GLU A 230 -11.18 12.08 -23.36
C GLU A 230 -11.58 12.07 -21.88
N VAL A 231 -12.10 13.20 -21.41
CA VAL A 231 -12.53 13.40 -20.01
C VAL A 231 -13.99 13.84 -19.99
N CYS A 232 -14.82 13.05 -19.34
CA CYS A 232 -16.15 13.45 -18.92
C CYS A 232 -16.12 13.72 -17.41
N ALA A 233 -16.78 14.80 -16.95
CA ALA A 233 -16.70 15.19 -15.55
C ALA A 233 -18.06 15.59 -14.99
N TYR A 234 -18.35 15.11 -13.79
CA TYR A 234 -19.42 15.58 -12.93
C TYR A 234 -18.85 16.58 -11.92
N GLU A 235 -19.36 17.80 -11.90
CA GLU A 235 -18.96 18.82 -10.94
C GLU A 235 -19.42 18.44 -9.54
N ALA A 236 -18.47 18.34 -8.61
CA ALA A 236 -18.70 17.85 -7.25
C ALA A 236 -18.02 18.75 -6.21
N LYS A 237 -18.52 18.71 -4.98
CA LYS A 237 -17.94 19.42 -3.83
C LYS A 237 -17.15 18.46 -2.94
N THR A 238 -16.04 17.97 -3.46
CA THR A 238 -15.25 16.91 -2.81
C THR A 238 -14.35 17.39 -1.67
N GLY A 239 -14.14 18.69 -1.55
CA GLY A 239 -13.25 19.26 -0.54
C GLY A 239 -13.60 20.67 -0.12
N VAL A 240 -12.93 21.16 0.93
CA VAL A 240 -13.08 22.53 1.46
C VAL A 240 -11.81 22.98 2.18
N THR A 241 -11.53 24.29 2.13
CA THR A 241 -10.46 24.87 2.94
C THR A 241 -10.92 25.02 4.39
N ASP A 242 -10.18 24.42 5.33
CA ASP A 242 -10.41 24.56 6.77
C ASP A 242 -9.87 25.92 7.27
N VAL A 243 -10.68 26.97 7.17
CA VAL A 243 -10.31 28.32 7.59
C VAL A 243 -10.05 28.41 9.10
N LYS A 244 -10.76 27.62 9.91
CA LYS A 244 -10.58 27.62 11.37
C LYS A 244 -9.27 26.95 11.79
N GLY A 245 -8.92 25.86 11.15
CA GLY A 245 -7.63 25.19 11.36
C GLY A 245 -6.43 26.03 10.88
N ALA A 246 -6.60 26.86 9.85
CA ALA A 246 -5.58 27.76 9.34
C ALA A 246 -5.15 28.82 10.35
N ILE A 247 -6.10 29.38 11.08
CA ILE A 247 -5.85 30.41 12.09
C ILE A 247 -5.12 29.81 13.31
N LEU A 248 -5.47 28.59 13.70
CA LEU A 248 -4.83 27.91 14.83
C LEU A 248 -3.39 27.49 14.53
N GLN A 249 -3.11 27.08 13.31
CA GLN A 249 -1.75 26.67 12.89
C GLN A 249 -0.80 27.84 12.65
N GLY A 250 -1.30 28.99 12.24
CA GLY A 250 -0.48 30.20 12.14
C GLY A 250 0.17 30.60 13.47
N LEU A 251 -0.42 30.19 14.60
CA LEU A 251 0.11 30.40 15.95
C LEU A 251 1.11 29.30 16.40
N VAL A 252 1.08 28.11 15.79
CA VAL A 252 1.90 26.95 16.21
C VAL A 252 3.11 26.73 15.27
N MET A 253 3.10 27.22 14.04
CA MET A 253 4.16 26.98 13.07
C MET A 253 5.44 27.81 13.26
N ALA A 254 5.60 28.51 14.36
CA ALA A 254 6.91 29.07 14.70
C ALA A 254 7.92 28.03 15.25
N GLY A 255 7.55 26.76 15.37
CA GLY A 255 8.35 25.81 16.14
C GLY A 255 8.65 24.42 15.58
N THR A 256 7.95 23.86 14.60
CA THR A 256 8.26 22.47 14.16
C THR A 256 7.95 22.23 12.69
N ALA A 257 8.96 22.36 11.85
CA ALA A 257 8.97 21.75 10.54
C ALA A 257 9.35 20.27 10.66
N VAL A 258 8.66 19.41 9.89
CA VAL A 258 9.05 18.08 9.48
C VAL A 258 8.80 16.92 10.44
N ALA A 259 7.83 16.12 10.13
CA ALA A 259 7.97 14.65 10.02
C ALA A 259 6.62 14.04 9.63
N GLY A 260 6.54 13.36 8.51
CA GLY A 260 5.35 12.55 8.25
C GLY A 260 4.95 12.36 6.80
N ALA A 261 5.89 12.26 5.89
CA ALA A 261 5.65 11.68 4.59
C ALA A 261 6.32 10.31 4.57
N MET A 262 5.68 9.33 5.19
CA MET A 262 6.12 7.95 5.04
C MET A 262 4.95 6.99 5.06
N ALA A 263 5.03 6.09 4.11
CA ALA A 263 4.48 4.77 4.14
C ALA A 263 2.97 4.63 3.90
N THR A 264 2.57 4.84 2.67
CA THR A 264 1.46 4.07 2.11
C THR A 264 1.80 3.77 0.65
N GLY A 265 1.88 2.49 0.28
CA GLY A 265 2.21 2.00 -1.06
C GLY A 265 1.11 2.19 -2.11
N TYR A 266 0.14 3.03 -1.87
CA TYR A 266 -0.61 3.70 -2.95
C TYR A 266 0.16 4.93 -3.29
N ALA A 267 0.40 5.15 -4.58
CA ALA A 267 1.09 6.28 -5.12
C ALA A 267 0.86 7.50 -4.25
N ALA A 268 1.76 7.70 -3.29
CA ALA A 268 1.80 8.93 -2.53
C ALA A 268 2.16 9.97 -3.58
N TYR A 269 1.15 10.56 -4.16
CA TYR A 269 1.34 11.62 -5.12
C TYR A 269 2.24 12.66 -4.50
N PRO A 270 3.39 12.93 -5.09
CA PRO A 270 4.17 14.09 -4.70
C PRO A 270 3.55 15.36 -5.30
N MET A 271 2.24 15.37 -5.42
CA MET A 271 1.49 16.59 -5.62
C MET A 271 1.58 17.34 -4.32
N GLY A 272 2.42 18.33 -4.30
CA GLY A 272 2.85 19.19 -3.24
C GLY A 272 2.12 19.02 -1.91
N VAL A 273 2.82 19.10 -0.83
CA VAL A 273 2.24 19.01 0.51
C VAL A 273 0.83 19.56 0.48
N VAL A 274 -0.18 18.69 0.53
CA VAL A 274 -1.57 19.11 0.67
C VAL A 274 -1.55 20.06 1.85
N GLY A 275 -1.90 21.32 1.63
CA GLY A 275 -1.78 22.33 2.65
C GLY A 275 -2.46 21.82 3.90
N SER A 276 -1.83 21.95 5.05
CA SER A 276 -2.30 21.41 6.34
C SER A 276 -3.75 21.80 6.70
N ASN A 277 -4.40 22.61 5.89
CA ASN A 277 -5.70 23.23 6.10
C ASN A 277 -6.77 22.84 5.10
N VAL A 278 -6.57 21.78 4.33
CA VAL A 278 -7.55 21.29 3.35
C VAL A 278 -8.20 20.01 3.86
N ILE A 279 -9.52 20.01 3.95
CA ILE A 279 -10.33 18.81 4.09
C ILE A 279 -10.65 18.36 2.67
N ASN A 280 -10.01 17.30 2.23
CA ASN A 280 -9.99 16.90 0.81
C ASN A 280 -10.86 15.67 0.50
N GLN A 281 -11.45 15.05 1.51
CA GLN A 281 -12.38 13.94 1.31
C GLN A 281 -13.71 14.23 2.02
N LEU A 282 -14.62 14.83 1.27
CA LEU A 282 -16.01 15.13 1.63
C LEU A 282 -16.96 14.43 0.63
N HIS A 283 -16.61 13.23 0.25
CA HIS A 283 -17.33 12.47 -0.78
C HIS A 283 -17.45 11.00 -0.36
N SER A 284 -18.32 10.27 -1.04
CA SER A 284 -18.47 8.83 -0.89
C SER A 284 -17.46 8.03 -1.72
N ASN A 285 -17.49 6.70 -1.56
CA ASN A 285 -17.05 5.80 -2.63
C ASN A 285 -17.93 5.99 -3.88
N VAL A 286 -17.43 5.58 -5.03
CA VAL A 286 -18.23 5.44 -6.25
C VAL A 286 -18.80 4.02 -6.27
N VAL A 287 -20.08 3.89 -6.51
CA VAL A 287 -20.74 2.60 -6.77
C VAL A 287 -21.00 2.50 -8.26
N LEU A 288 -20.53 1.41 -8.87
CA LEU A 288 -20.78 1.09 -10.27
C LEU A 288 -21.87 0.03 -10.33
N ASP A 289 -22.87 0.27 -11.18
CA ASP A 289 -23.98 -0.64 -11.39
C ASP A 289 -24.41 -0.57 -12.86
N ASP A 290 -24.09 -1.62 -13.61
CA ASP A 290 -24.19 -1.66 -15.06
C ASP A 290 -23.46 -0.48 -15.72
N SER A 291 -24.19 0.47 -16.29
CA SER A 291 -23.67 1.68 -16.94
C SER A 291 -23.90 2.95 -16.13
N LEU A 292 -24.29 2.82 -14.88
CA LEU A 292 -24.59 3.94 -13.99
C LEU A 292 -23.55 4.05 -12.86
N TYR A 293 -23.31 5.28 -12.44
CA TYR A 293 -22.41 5.60 -11.34
C TYR A 293 -23.17 6.33 -10.26
N PHE A 294 -23.06 5.84 -9.02
CA PHE A 294 -23.61 6.52 -7.86
C PHE A 294 -22.49 7.15 -7.06
N PHE A 295 -22.64 8.43 -6.77
CA PHE A 295 -21.64 9.23 -6.09
C PHE A 295 -22.32 10.26 -5.20
N ALA A 296 -21.78 10.48 -4.02
CA ALA A 296 -22.23 11.54 -3.13
C ALA A 296 -21.06 12.45 -2.78
N ASP A 297 -21.33 13.74 -2.75
CA ASP A 297 -20.42 14.78 -2.29
C ASP A 297 -21.00 15.51 -1.07
N ARG A 298 -20.45 16.68 -0.76
CA ARG A 298 -20.90 17.49 0.36
C ARG A 298 -22.32 18.05 0.20
N GLU A 299 -22.80 18.19 -1.01
CA GLU A 299 -24.06 18.88 -1.33
C GLU A 299 -25.09 17.94 -1.96
N HIS A 300 -24.63 16.92 -2.70
CA HIS A 300 -25.52 16.07 -3.47
C HIS A 300 -25.20 14.58 -3.34
N VAL A 301 -26.18 13.73 -3.59
CA VAL A 301 -26.00 12.39 -4.09
C VAL A 301 -26.61 12.31 -5.48
N ALA A 302 -25.92 11.68 -6.42
CA ALA A 302 -26.32 11.63 -7.82
C ALA A 302 -26.14 10.23 -8.41
N CYS A 303 -27.02 9.91 -9.35
CA CYS A 303 -26.85 8.85 -10.33
C CYS A 303 -26.40 9.49 -11.65
N LEU A 304 -25.32 9.01 -12.21
CA LEU A 304 -24.69 9.55 -13.40
C LEU A 304 -24.66 8.50 -14.50
N ASP A 305 -24.79 8.95 -15.75
CA ASP A 305 -24.56 8.11 -16.92
C ASP A 305 -23.06 7.97 -17.26
N ASN A 306 -22.73 7.22 -18.29
CA ASN A 306 -21.37 7.00 -18.75
C ASN A 306 -20.66 8.26 -19.33
N THR A 307 -21.40 9.34 -19.53
CA THR A 307 -20.88 10.67 -19.92
C THR A 307 -20.75 11.61 -18.72
N MET A 308 -20.97 11.12 -17.51
CA MET A 308 -20.98 11.86 -16.25
C MET A 308 -22.10 12.90 -16.13
N ASN A 309 -23.15 12.81 -16.94
CA ASN A 309 -24.33 13.62 -16.78
C ASN A 309 -25.26 13.03 -15.72
N PRO A 310 -25.87 13.85 -14.85
CA PRO A 310 -26.80 13.35 -13.85
C PRO A 310 -28.09 12.85 -14.50
N VAL A 311 -28.42 11.57 -14.27
CA VAL A 311 -29.72 10.98 -14.55
C VAL A 311 -30.73 11.50 -13.52
N TRP A 312 -30.30 11.53 -12.25
CA TRP A 312 -30.99 12.21 -11.18
C TRP A 312 -29.97 12.72 -10.14
N SER A 313 -30.40 13.68 -9.34
CA SER A 313 -29.61 14.22 -8.22
C SER A 313 -30.55 14.62 -7.07
N TYR A 314 -30.10 14.37 -5.85
CA TYR A 314 -30.76 14.80 -4.62
C TYR A 314 -29.84 15.74 -3.86
N GLU A 315 -30.33 16.94 -3.52
CA GLU A 315 -29.60 17.95 -2.76
C GLU A 315 -29.82 17.77 -1.25
N PHE A 316 -28.72 17.70 -0.50
CA PHE A 316 -28.80 17.61 0.95
C PHE A 316 -29.02 18.98 1.61
N PRO A 317 -29.69 19.02 2.78
CA PRO A 317 -29.72 20.22 3.58
C PRO A 317 -28.29 20.71 3.88
N SER A 318 -28.09 22.02 3.80
CA SER A 318 -26.76 22.64 3.97
C SER A 318 -26.04 22.14 5.23
N LYS A 319 -24.75 21.84 5.11
CA LYS A 319 -23.87 21.37 6.19
C LYS A 319 -24.28 20.02 6.80
N THR A 320 -24.99 19.21 6.08
CA THR A 320 -25.44 17.89 6.54
C THR A 320 -24.52 16.78 6.05
N SER A 321 -24.23 16.73 4.75
CA SER A 321 -23.40 15.69 4.15
C SER A 321 -21.91 15.94 4.31
N ALA A 322 -21.14 14.85 4.35
CA ALA A 322 -19.69 14.83 4.51
C ALA A 322 -19.12 13.53 3.89
N PHE A 323 -18.10 12.95 4.48
CA PHE A 323 -17.57 11.65 4.06
C PHE A 323 -18.62 10.55 4.27
N SER A 324 -18.89 9.77 3.24
CA SER A 324 -20.03 8.85 3.22
C SER A 324 -19.65 7.50 2.61
N ARG A 325 -20.48 6.50 2.88
CA ARG A 325 -20.46 5.18 2.27
C ARG A 325 -21.76 4.98 1.49
N LEU A 326 -21.61 4.50 0.26
CA LEU A 326 -22.73 4.09 -0.60
C LEU A 326 -22.67 2.60 -0.86
N VAL A 327 -23.84 1.98 -0.90
CA VAL A 327 -24.05 0.63 -1.42
C VAL A 327 -25.43 0.58 -2.07
N CYS A 328 -25.60 -0.24 -3.12
CA CYS A 328 -26.88 -0.44 -3.73
C CYS A 328 -27.25 -1.93 -3.80
N ASN A 329 -28.55 -2.18 -3.91
CA ASN A 329 -29.12 -3.41 -4.38
C ASN A 329 -29.91 -3.16 -5.68
N ASP A 330 -30.78 -4.06 -6.08
CA ASP A 330 -31.51 -3.96 -7.36
C ASP A 330 -32.38 -2.70 -7.46
N SER A 331 -32.93 -2.21 -6.37
CA SER A 331 -33.91 -1.10 -6.35
C SER A 331 -33.50 0.10 -5.52
N THR A 332 -32.60 -0.07 -4.57
CA THR A 332 -32.33 0.94 -3.54
C THR A 332 -30.85 1.28 -3.46
N LEU A 333 -30.56 2.58 -3.43
CA LEU A 333 -29.28 3.13 -3.06
C LEU A 333 -29.30 3.52 -1.59
N TYR A 334 -28.46 2.90 -0.80
CA TYR A 334 -28.28 3.23 0.61
C TYR A 334 -27.05 4.12 0.80
N MET A 335 -27.16 5.09 1.70
CA MET A 335 -26.09 6.00 2.07
C MET A 335 -25.93 6.08 3.58
N PHE A 336 -24.69 5.94 4.03
CA PHE A 336 -24.29 6.21 5.40
C PHE A 336 -23.32 7.39 5.43
N ASN A 337 -23.74 8.51 5.99
CA ASN A 337 -22.89 9.67 6.20
C ASN A 337 -22.24 9.63 7.58
N LEU A 338 -20.92 9.71 7.65
CA LEU A 338 -20.15 9.51 8.88
C LEU A 338 -20.03 10.78 9.74
N GLY A 339 -20.44 11.95 9.23
CA GLY A 339 -20.41 13.22 9.97
C GLY A 339 -19.02 13.87 10.08
N PHE A 340 -18.02 13.40 9.33
CA PHE A 340 -16.69 13.99 9.27
C PHE A 340 -16.16 14.07 7.83
N GLY A 341 -15.15 14.91 7.61
CA GLY A 341 -14.31 14.90 6.43
C GLY A 341 -12.89 14.49 6.79
N LEU A 342 -12.14 13.95 5.83
CA LEU A 342 -10.73 13.61 6.03
C LEU A 342 -9.83 14.75 5.58
N LYS A 343 -8.97 15.20 6.48
CA LYS A 343 -7.90 16.15 6.24
C LYS A 343 -6.63 15.37 5.93
N ASN A 344 -6.00 15.67 4.79
CA ASN A 344 -4.84 14.93 4.30
C ASN A 344 -5.07 13.40 4.19
N GLY A 345 -6.31 12.99 3.91
CA GLY A 345 -6.68 11.59 3.79
C GLY A 345 -6.60 10.76 5.09
N ARG A 346 -6.34 11.39 6.24
CA ARG A 346 -6.11 10.66 7.51
C ARG A 346 -6.81 11.28 8.72
N GLN A 347 -6.71 12.58 8.89
CA GLN A 347 -7.24 13.24 10.07
C GLN A 347 -8.73 13.51 9.93
N ARG A 348 -9.55 12.88 10.76
CA ARG A 348 -10.98 13.13 10.83
C ARG A 348 -11.24 14.55 11.39
N THR A 349 -12.06 15.30 10.69
CA THR A 349 -12.49 16.64 11.08
C THR A 349 -13.99 16.67 11.02
N LYS A 350 -14.65 17.02 12.13
CA LYS A 350 -16.11 17.10 12.21
C LYS A 350 -16.67 18.01 11.12
N MET A 351 -17.49 17.44 10.25
CA MET A 351 -18.17 18.07 9.14
C MET A 351 -19.53 17.42 8.94
N GLY A 352 -20.58 18.21 8.81
CA GLY A 352 -21.92 17.65 8.67
C GLY A 352 -22.44 16.99 9.95
N ARG A 353 -23.34 16.04 9.80
CA ARG A 353 -23.94 15.22 10.86
C ARG A 353 -24.11 13.79 10.37
N PRO A 354 -23.88 12.77 11.19
CA PRO A 354 -24.09 11.41 10.76
C PRO A 354 -25.58 11.14 10.48
N PHE A 355 -25.84 10.50 9.36
CA PHE A 355 -27.20 10.08 8.98
C PHE A 355 -27.16 8.84 8.11
N ILE A 356 -28.32 8.20 8.01
CA ILE A 356 -28.59 7.11 7.10
C ILE A 356 -29.70 7.53 6.17
N ALA A 357 -29.57 7.26 4.88
CA ALA A 357 -30.59 7.54 3.88
C ALA A 357 -30.74 6.37 2.91
N ALA A 358 -31.93 6.27 2.35
CA ALA A 358 -32.22 5.35 1.26
C ALA A 358 -32.95 6.11 0.14
N PHE A 359 -32.52 5.82 -1.08
CA PHE A 359 -33.05 6.44 -2.29
C PHE A 359 -33.52 5.33 -3.24
N ASP A 360 -34.61 5.57 -3.95
CA ASP A 360 -34.92 4.76 -5.11
C ASP A 360 -33.79 4.88 -6.14
N LYS A 361 -33.20 3.76 -6.51
CA LYS A 361 -32.01 3.72 -7.37
C LYS A 361 -32.23 4.34 -8.74
N HIS A 362 -33.45 4.25 -9.29
CA HIS A 362 -33.75 4.67 -10.64
C HIS A 362 -34.26 6.12 -10.74
N SER A 363 -35.04 6.55 -9.74
CA SER A 363 -35.66 7.87 -9.74
C SER A 363 -35.01 8.90 -8.83
N GLY A 364 -34.15 8.46 -7.88
CA GLY A 364 -33.55 9.33 -6.88
C GLY A 364 -34.50 9.79 -5.77
N VAL A 365 -35.72 9.26 -5.73
CA VAL A 365 -36.69 9.59 -4.65
C VAL A 365 -36.11 9.15 -3.31
N CYS A 366 -35.98 10.07 -2.38
CA CYS A 366 -35.55 9.76 -1.02
C CYS A 366 -36.68 9.09 -0.25
N HIS A 367 -36.51 7.81 0.09
CA HIS A 367 -37.45 7.06 0.88
C HIS A 367 -37.44 7.49 2.34
N PHE A 368 -36.25 7.67 2.89
CA PHE A 368 -36.02 8.20 4.23
C PHE A 368 -34.62 8.79 4.37
N MET A 369 -34.45 9.69 5.33
CA MET A 369 -33.17 10.23 5.79
C MET A 369 -33.23 10.42 7.31
N ASN A 370 -32.58 9.51 8.03
CA ASN A 370 -32.62 9.46 9.49
C ASN A 370 -31.30 9.96 10.09
N MET A 371 -31.37 11.08 10.81
CA MET A 371 -30.21 11.61 11.54
C MET A 371 -29.87 10.72 12.71
N LEU A 372 -28.60 10.43 12.91
CA LEU A 372 -28.11 9.67 14.05
C LEU A 372 -27.68 10.62 15.16
N SER A 373 -28.11 10.31 16.37
CA SER A 373 -27.65 11.01 17.57
C SER A 373 -26.43 10.28 18.13
N MET A 374 -25.26 10.81 17.89
CA MET A 374 -23.99 10.22 18.34
C MET A 374 -23.32 11.13 19.37
N LYS A 375 -22.55 10.55 20.30
CA LYS A 375 -21.87 11.27 21.39
C LYS A 375 -20.92 12.37 20.88
N LYS A 376 -20.21 12.11 19.78
CA LYS A 376 -19.25 13.04 19.16
C LYS A 376 -19.82 13.74 17.91
N ASP A 377 -21.10 13.54 17.57
CA ASP A 377 -21.71 13.94 16.30
C ASP A 377 -20.94 13.45 15.05
N MET A 378 -20.28 12.33 15.16
CA MET A 378 -19.63 11.61 14.06
C MET A 378 -19.52 10.15 14.43
N VAL A 379 -19.50 9.28 13.43
CA VAL A 379 -19.28 7.84 13.55
C VAL A 379 -17.84 7.53 13.17
N GLU A 380 -17.13 6.75 13.95
CA GLU A 380 -15.73 6.46 13.69
C GLU A 380 -15.52 5.64 12.42
N ASP A 381 -16.34 4.61 12.22
CA ASP A 381 -16.41 3.86 10.97
C ASP A 381 -17.75 3.13 10.83
N ALA A 382 -18.10 2.71 9.61
CA ALA A 382 -19.30 1.95 9.34
C ALA A 382 -19.12 1.03 8.13
N VAL A 383 -19.72 -0.16 8.22
CA VAL A 383 -19.88 -1.10 7.11
C VAL A 383 -21.36 -1.14 6.73
N LEU A 384 -21.64 -0.83 5.48
CA LEU A 384 -22.98 -0.81 4.92
C LEU A 384 -23.14 -2.01 3.99
N ASN A 385 -24.25 -2.73 4.12
CA ASN A 385 -24.54 -3.94 3.35
C ASN A 385 -25.68 -3.69 2.33
N PRO A 386 -25.71 -4.42 1.21
CA PRO A 386 -26.77 -4.30 0.19
C PRO A 386 -28.15 -4.71 0.69
N ASP A 387 -28.25 -5.50 1.76
CA ASP A 387 -29.52 -5.92 2.38
C ASP A 387 -30.14 -4.84 3.28
N GLY A 388 -29.53 -3.66 3.35
CA GLY A 388 -29.98 -2.56 4.19
C GLY A 388 -29.54 -2.68 5.65
N THR A 389 -28.78 -3.70 6.02
CA THR A 389 -28.16 -3.77 7.34
C THR A 389 -26.83 -3.03 7.37
N PHE A 390 -26.41 -2.59 8.53
CA PHE A 390 -25.09 -1.96 8.70
C PHE A 390 -24.51 -2.24 10.07
N MET A 391 -23.18 -2.23 10.13
CA MET A 391 -22.44 -2.18 11.37
C MET A 391 -21.83 -0.80 11.51
N LEU A 392 -21.87 -0.25 12.70
CA LEU A 392 -21.18 0.99 13.01
C LEU A 392 -20.22 0.80 14.18
N PHE A 393 -19.12 1.53 14.13
CA PHE A 393 -18.12 1.60 15.17
C PHE A 393 -18.08 3.03 15.74
N ASP A 394 -18.29 3.14 17.05
CA ASP A 394 -18.26 4.40 17.76
C ASP A 394 -17.81 4.22 19.21
N ASP A 395 -16.84 5.01 19.65
CA ASP A 395 -16.31 5.07 21.02
C ASP A 395 -15.91 3.70 21.61
N GLY A 396 -15.29 2.84 20.77
CA GLY A 396 -14.81 1.52 21.18
C GLY A 396 -15.88 0.41 21.20
N LEU A 397 -17.06 0.68 20.67
CA LEU A 397 -18.17 -0.27 20.58
C LEU A 397 -18.58 -0.51 19.13
N ALA A 398 -18.96 -1.72 18.80
CA ALA A 398 -19.55 -2.05 17.52
C ALA A 398 -21.04 -2.41 17.69
N TYR A 399 -21.82 -1.97 16.72
CA TYR A 399 -23.26 -2.16 16.71
C TYR A 399 -23.70 -2.64 15.34
N LYS A 400 -24.72 -3.51 15.30
CA LYS A 400 -25.46 -3.85 14.09
C LYS A 400 -26.83 -3.18 14.15
N ARG A 401 -27.27 -2.61 13.03
CA ARG A 401 -28.58 -1.96 12.88
C ARG A 401 -29.19 -2.26 11.52
N GLU A 402 -30.52 -2.15 11.44
CA GLU A 402 -31.28 -2.12 10.19
C GLU A 402 -31.51 -0.67 9.76
N LEU A 403 -31.41 -0.42 8.44
CA LEU A 403 -31.44 0.94 7.90
C LEU A 403 -32.80 1.62 8.00
N ASN A 404 -33.87 0.85 7.99
CA ASN A 404 -35.24 1.34 7.89
C ASN A 404 -35.93 1.55 9.24
N ASP A 405 -35.23 1.38 10.37
CA ASP A 405 -35.91 1.25 11.62
C ASP A 405 -35.52 2.26 12.70
N SER A 406 -36.57 2.70 13.39
CA SER A 406 -36.52 3.35 14.68
C SER A 406 -36.25 2.38 15.84
N THR A 407 -36.40 1.07 15.63
CA THR A 407 -36.18 0.02 16.63
C THR A 407 -34.89 -0.73 16.34
N VAL A 408 -34.05 -0.80 17.29
CA VAL A 408 -32.68 -1.31 17.17
C VAL A 408 -32.60 -2.70 17.78
N THR A 409 -32.39 -3.72 16.95
CA THR A 409 -31.83 -4.96 17.46
C THR A 409 -30.33 -4.80 17.51
N ILE A 410 -29.77 -4.60 18.70
CA ILE A 410 -28.33 -4.40 18.87
C ILE A 410 -27.68 -5.74 19.10
N SER A 411 -26.94 -6.25 18.12
CA SER A 411 -25.84 -7.18 18.41
C SER A 411 -24.69 -6.33 18.89
N GLN A 412 -24.46 -6.30 20.18
CA GLN A 412 -23.39 -5.52 20.76
C GLN A 412 -22.14 -6.39 20.90
N TRP A 413 -20.99 -5.82 20.60
CA TRP A 413 -19.69 -6.40 20.92
C TRP A 413 -19.56 -6.60 22.44
N ASP A 414 -19.16 -7.79 22.87
CA ASP A 414 -18.98 -8.12 24.28
C ASP A 414 -17.69 -7.51 24.82
N VAL A 415 -17.79 -6.28 25.32
CA VAL A 415 -16.66 -5.50 25.85
C VAL A 415 -16.10 -6.11 27.13
N GLU A 416 -16.95 -6.77 27.96
CA GLU A 416 -16.48 -7.38 29.21
C GLU A 416 -15.58 -8.57 28.93
N LYS A 417 -15.92 -9.36 27.91
CA LYS A 417 -15.18 -10.55 27.54
C LYS A 417 -13.95 -10.27 26.67
N TYR A 418 -14.06 -9.36 25.71
CA TYR A 418 -13.04 -9.18 24.68
C TYR A 418 -12.35 -7.80 24.70
N GLY A 419 -12.78 -6.91 25.57
CA GLY A 419 -12.27 -5.53 25.65
C GLY A 419 -12.90 -4.58 24.63
N LYS A 420 -12.58 -3.31 24.72
CA LYS A 420 -13.06 -2.30 23.78
C LYS A 420 -12.41 -2.45 22.41
N LEU A 421 -13.16 -2.18 21.36
CA LEU A 421 -12.64 -2.12 20.01
C LEU A 421 -11.90 -0.80 19.77
N GLU A 422 -10.73 -0.87 19.15
CA GLU A 422 -9.99 0.29 18.66
C GLU A 422 -10.38 0.62 17.21
N ALA A 423 -10.60 -0.41 16.38
CA ALA A 423 -10.96 -0.23 14.98
C ALA A 423 -11.76 -1.42 14.41
N ILE A 424 -12.63 -1.11 13.45
CA ILE A 424 -13.09 -2.07 12.43
C ILE A 424 -12.22 -1.85 11.20
N ILE A 425 -11.54 -2.89 10.74
CA ILE A 425 -10.68 -2.80 9.57
C ILE A 425 -11.55 -3.00 8.33
N THR A 426 -12.16 -1.92 7.85
CA THR A 426 -13.04 -1.91 6.68
C THR A 426 -12.31 -1.64 5.37
N GLN A 427 -11.08 -1.18 5.46
CA GLN A 427 -10.20 -0.95 4.30
C GLN A 427 -8.80 -1.46 4.64
N PRO A 428 -8.02 -1.90 3.64
CA PRO A 428 -6.63 -2.21 3.86
C PRO A 428 -5.92 -0.93 4.35
N VAL A 429 -5.67 -0.88 5.65
CA VAL A 429 -5.09 0.30 6.32
C VAL A 429 -3.66 0.56 5.87
N TYR A 430 -3.02 -0.42 5.24
CA TYR A 430 -1.64 -0.32 4.79
C TYR A 430 -1.47 -0.85 3.37
N ALA A 431 -1.32 0.06 2.46
CA ALA A 431 -1.04 -0.17 1.05
C ALA A 431 0.38 -0.71 0.75
N TYR A 432 1.08 -1.25 1.71
CA TYR A 432 2.39 -1.87 1.49
C TYR A 432 2.31 -3.31 1.02
N TYR A 433 1.17 -3.95 1.23
CA TYR A 433 0.95 -5.34 0.87
C TYR A 433 -0.46 -5.46 0.32
N ASN A 434 -0.65 -6.28 -0.69
CA ASN A 434 -1.95 -6.49 -1.29
C ASN A 434 -2.84 -7.30 -0.33
N LEU A 435 -3.20 -6.67 0.79
CA LEU A 435 -4.06 -7.24 1.82
C LEU A 435 -5.45 -7.57 1.26
N LYS A 436 -5.83 -6.96 0.13
CA LYS A 436 -7.08 -7.27 -0.55
C LYS A 436 -7.16 -8.76 -0.87
N ASP A 437 -6.13 -9.33 -1.48
CA ASP A 437 -6.12 -10.76 -1.82
C ASP A 437 -6.19 -11.65 -0.58
N MET A 438 -5.64 -11.20 0.53
CA MET A 438 -5.67 -11.91 1.79
C MET A 438 -7.04 -11.83 2.47
N PHE A 439 -7.67 -10.65 2.48
CA PHE A 439 -9.03 -10.49 2.97
C PHE A 439 -10.05 -11.16 2.05
N ASP A 440 -9.84 -11.13 0.75
CA ASP A 440 -10.69 -11.85 -0.21
C ASP A 440 -10.62 -13.38 0.03
N VAL A 441 -9.48 -13.93 0.40
CA VAL A 441 -9.33 -15.35 0.77
C VAL A 441 -9.99 -15.66 2.12
N ILE A 442 -9.87 -14.77 3.10
CA ILE A 442 -10.53 -14.92 4.41
C ILE A 442 -12.04 -14.68 4.29
N ALA A 443 -12.45 -13.75 3.43
CA ALA A 443 -13.85 -13.39 3.19
C ALA A 443 -14.56 -14.26 2.13
N SER A 444 -13.86 -15.14 1.42
CA SER A 444 -14.41 -15.91 0.30
C SER A 444 -15.58 -16.82 0.68
N ASP A 445 -15.75 -17.13 1.97
CA ASP A 445 -16.85 -17.96 2.47
C ASP A 445 -17.96 -17.14 3.16
N GLY A 446 -18.03 -15.83 2.93
CA GLY A 446 -19.09 -14.97 3.42
C GLY A 446 -18.71 -14.13 4.63
N ILE A 447 -18.17 -12.99 4.40
CA ILE A 447 -18.38 -11.76 5.15
C ILE A 447 -17.91 -11.83 6.61
N PHE A 448 -16.62 -12.05 6.79
CA PHE A 448 -15.96 -11.76 8.05
C PHE A 448 -15.20 -10.44 7.95
N PHE A 449 -15.25 -9.66 9.04
CA PHE A 449 -14.54 -8.41 9.17
C PHE A 449 -13.50 -8.53 10.27
N PRO A 450 -12.25 -8.11 10.06
CA PRO A 450 -11.30 -7.99 11.14
C PRO A 450 -11.66 -6.80 12.02
N VAL A 451 -11.80 -7.05 13.30
CA VAL A 451 -11.95 -6.03 14.35
C VAL A 451 -10.74 -6.10 15.28
N MET A 452 -10.27 -4.94 15.72
CA MET A 452 -9.13 -4.85 16.63
C MET A 452 -9.55 -4.21 17.94
N THR A 453 -9.11 -4.79 19.04
CA THR A 453 -9.32 -4.26 20.39
C THR A 453 -8.22 -3.27 20.80
N GLU A 454 -8.46 -2.49 21.85
CA GLU A 454 -7.45 -1.60 22.45
C GLU A 454 -6.21 -2.36 22.96
N SER A 455 -6.35 -3.65 23.29
CA SER A 455 -5.23 -4.54 23.64
C SER A 455 -4.41 -4.99 22.43
N GLY A 456 -4.89 -4.73 21.22
CA GLY A 456 -4.26 -5.15 19.97
C GLY A 456 -4.68 -6.54 19.50
N ASP A 457 -5.68 -7.15 20.13
CA ASP A 457 -6.23 -8.43 19.69
C ASP A 457 -7.07 -8.23 18.45
N ILE A 458 -6.93 -9.15 17.48
CA ILE A 458 -7.70 -9.11 16.25
C ILE A 458 -8.64 -10.32 16.21
N PHE A 459 -9.91 -10.04 15.99
CA PHE A 459 -10.95 -11.04 15.84
C PHE A 459 -11.55 -10.94 14.44
N MET A 460 -11.85 -12.09 13.84
CA MET A 460 -12.67 -12.15 12.64
C MET A 460 -14.12 -12.30 13.06
N VAL A 461 -14.95 -11.32 12.74
CA VAL A 461 -16.36 -11.31 13.10
C VAL A 461 -17.25 -11.33 11.87
N ASP A 462 -18.38 -11.99 11.99
CA ASP A 462 -19.44 -11.94 10.98
C ASP A 462 -20.25 -10.63 11.08
N ARG A 463 -21.26 -10.48 10.23
CA ARG A 463 -22.18 -9.32 10.24
C ARG A 463 -22.96 -9.17 11.55
N ASP A 464 -23.06 -10.24 12.33
CA ASP A 464 -23.74 -10.24 13.63
C ASP A 464 -22.79 -10.03 14.80
N LEU A 465 -21.53 -9.67 14.52
CA LEU A 465 -20.45 -9.52 15.49
C LEU A 465 -20.11 -10.80 16.25
N ARG A 466 -20.41 -11.97 15.68
CA ARG A 466 -20.01 -13.26 16.22
C ARG A 466 -18.60 -13.56 15.77
N ILE A 467 -17.76 -13.93 16.72
CA ILE A 467 -16.38 -14.33 16.43
C ILE A 467 -16.40 -15.65 15.66
N SER A 468 -15.62 -15.70 14.59
CA SER A 468 -15.46 -16.90 13.80
C SER A 468 -14.67 -17.95 14.57
N GLU A 469 -15.25 -19.13 14.76
CA GLU A 469 -14.55 -20.29 15.32
C GLU A 469 -13.48 -20.85 14.36
N ARG A 470 -13.65 -20.62 13.06
CA ARG A 470 -12.70 -21.03 12.02
C ARG A 470 -11.38 -20.25 12.08
N PHE A 471 -11.45 -19.01 12.56
CA PHE A 471 -10.31 -18.14 12.76
C PHE A 471 -10.24 -17.78 14.24
N PRO A 472 -9.76 -18.70 15.11
CA PRO A 472 -9.65 -18.40 16.52
C PRO A 472 -8.79 -17.16 16.70
N ALA A 473 -9.19 -16.31 17.63
CA ALA A 473 -8.44 -15.14 18.01
C ALA A 473 -7.05 -15.56 18.49
N TYR A 474 -6.10 -15.53 17.60
CA TYR A 474 -4.71 -15.46 18.02
C TYR A 474 -4.51 -14.03 18.47
N SER A 475 -4.65 -13.81 19.77
CA SER A 475 -4.23 -12.60 20.40
C SER A 475 -2.88 -12.23 19.81
N LEU A 476 -2.77 -11.07 19.17
CA LEU A 476 -1.52 -10.39 18.85
C LEU A 476 -0.97 -10.47 17.42
N TYR A 477 -1.71 -10.91 16.38
CA TYR A 477 -1.12 -10.99 15.05
C TYR A 477 -1.82 -10.10 14.02
N TRP A 478 -1.04 -9.18 13.45
CA TRP A 478 -1.46 -8.42 12.28
C TRP A 478 -1.05 -9.16 11.01
N PRO A 479 -1.97 -9.41 10.09
CA PRO A 479 -1.63 -9.98 8.82
C PRO A 479 -0.75 -9.02 8.00
N ILE A 480 0.33 -9.54 7.43
CA ILE A 480 1.25 -8.78 6.58
C ILE A 480 1.03 -9.13 5.12
N CYS A 481 1.08 -10.41 4.78
CA CYS A 481 0.92 -10.88 3.41
C CYS A 481 0.59 -12.36 3.36
N LYS A 482 -0.03 -12.80 2.25
CA LYS A 482 -0.21 -14.21 1.93
C LYS A 482 1.06 -14.78 1.34
N VAL A 483 1.46 -15.99 1.76
CA VAL A 483 2.68 -16.69 1.38
C VAL A 483 2.30 -18.11 0.95
N GLY A 484 1.97 -18.31 -0.32
CA GLY A 484 1.42 -19.59 -0.78
C GLY A 484 0.11 -19.93 -0.07
N ASP A 485 0.10 -21.05 0.65
CA ASP A 485 -0.98 -21.52 1.53
C ASP A 485 -0.84 -21.06 2.99
N ARG A 486 0.05 -20.11 3.26
CA ARG A 486 0.34 -19.54 4.58
C ARG A 486 0.06 -18.06 4.63
N MET A 487 -0.04 -17.53 5.84
CA MET A 487 -0.07 -16.09 6.11
C MET A 487 1.15 -15.67 6.92
N CYS A 488 1.79 -14.61 6.50
CA CYS A 488 2.76 -13.91 7.32
C CYS A 488 2.03 -12.90 8.22
N VAL A 489 2.28 -12.99 9.52
CA VAL A 489 1.66 -12.15 10.53
C VAL A 489 2.71 -11.61 11.50
N TYR A 490 2.46 -10.47 12.14
CA TYR A 490 3.34 -9.97 13.19
C TYR A 490 2.56 -9.69 14.49
N SER A 491 3.24 -9.80 15.63
CA SER A 491 2.70 -9.45 16.93
C SER A 491 3.04 -8.00 17.28
N PRO A 492 2.06 -7.12 17.49
CA PRO A 492 2.30 -5.73 17.87
C PRO A 492 2.69 -5.58 19.36
N SER A 493 2.42 -6.59 20.20
CA SER A 493 2.57 -6.48 21.66
C SER A 493 3.99 -6.69 22.17
N SER A 494 4.89 -7.22 21.35
CA SER A 494 6.27 -7.38 21.76
C SER A 494 7.10 -6.15 21.34
N ARG A 495 8.02 -5.70 22.19
CA ARG A 495 9.06 -4.74 21.82
C ARG A 495 9.97 -5.25 20.69
N ARG A 496 9.89 -6.55 20.40
CA ARG A 496 10.43 -7.24 19.23
C ARG A 496 9.22 -7.58 18.37
N GLN A 497 9.23 -7.15 17.13
CA GLN A 497 8.21 -7.51 16.14
C GLN A 497 8.37 -9.01 15.86
N ASP A 498 7.64 -9.84 16.60
CA ASP A 498 7.63 -11.29 16.36
C ASP A 498 6.81 -11.54 15.11
N ILE A 499 7.45 -12.06 14.09
CA ILE A 499 6.84 -12.42 12.81
C ILE A 499 6.66 -13.93 12.77
N TRP A 500 5.46 -14.34 12.36
CA TRP A 500 5.08 -15.74 12.24
C TRP A 500 4.61 -16.04 10.82
N LEU A 501 4.90 -17.22 10.33
CA LEU A 501 4.15 -17.85 9.26
C LEU A 501 3.10 -18.77 9.89
N VAL A 502 1.85 -18.56 9.54
CA VAL A 502 0.71 -19.34 10.02
C VAL A 502 0.02 -19.97 8.82
N SER A 503 -0.54 -21.16 9.00
CA SER A 503 -1.39 -21.80 7.98
C SER A 503 -2.65 -20.94 7.74
N LEU A 504 -3.37 -21.20 6.66
CA LEU A 504 -4.68 -20.56 6.42
C LEU A 504 -5.73 -20.91 7.48
N GLN A 505 -5.50 -22.00 8.25
CA GLN A 505 -6.30 -22.37 9.42
C GLN A 505 -5.85 -21.63 10.69
N GLY A 506 -4.85 -20.73 10.60
CA GLY A 506 -4.35 -19.94 11.71
C GLY A 506 -3.39 -20.72 12.63
N ILE A 507 -2.88 -21.89 12.21
CA ILE A 507 -1.91 -22.67 13.01
C ILE A 507 -0.52 -22.08 12.81
N PRO A 508 0.17 -21.61 13.86
CA PRO A 508 1.55 -21.16 13.75
C PRO A 508 2.46 -22.29 13.28
N GLU A 509 3.29 -22.03 12.27
CA GLU A 509 4.22 -23.02 11.72
C GLU A 509 5.68 -22.61 11.92
N ILE A 510 5.99 -21.35 11.69
CA ILE A 510 7.34 -20.81 11.77
C ILE A 510 7.33 -19.49 12.53
N GLN A 511 8.17 -19.39 13.55
CA GLN A 511 8.46 -18.13 14.26
C GLN A 511 9.77 -17.54 13.75
N MET A 512 9.76 -16.30 13.28
CA MET A 512 10.99 -15.60 12.92
C MET A 512 11.72 -15.10 14.18
N THR A 513 13.02 -15.37 14.25
CA THR A 513 13.86 -15.02 15.42
C THR A 513 14.74 -13.79 15.18
N ILE A 514 14.72 -13.24 13.96
CA ILE A 514 15.48 -12.05 13.58
C ILE A 514 14.64 -10.79 13.68
N THR A 515 15.28 -9.66 13.93
CA THR A 515 14.62 -8.34 13.84
C THR A 515 14.40 -7.99 12.39
N ILE A 516 13.15 -7.73 12.00
CA ILE A 516 12.73 -7.43 10.63
C ILE A 516 12.16 -6.02 10.59
N ARG A 517 12.55 -5.23 9.59
CA ARG A 517 12.02 -3.88 9.32
C ARG A 517 11.12 -3.83 8.09
N GLY A 518 11.24 -4.80 7.22
CA GLY A 518 10.43 -4.93 6.03
C GLY A 518 10.36 -6.37 5.56
N ILE A 519 9.27 -6.67 4.86
CA ILE A 519 8.97 -7.99 4.35
C ILE A 519 8.32 -7.85 2.98
N GLY A 520 8.52 -8.82 2.10
CA GLY A 520 7.85 -8.85 0.81
C GLY A 520 8.03 -10.19 0.11
N ILE A 521 7.21 -10.42 -0.91
CA ILE A 521 7.21 -11.64 -1.70
C ILE A 521 7.44 -11.29 -3.15
N ALA A 522 8.36 -11.99 -3.78
CA ALA A 522 8.60 -11.90 -5.21
C ALA A 522 9.30 -13.16 -5.71
N GLY A 523 9.01 -13.59 -6.94
CA GLY A 523 9.68 -14.71 -7.59
C GLY A 523 9.67 -16.02 -6.78
N GLY A 524 8.56 -16.33 -6.09
CA GLY A 524 8.44 -17.54 -5.25
C GLY A 524 9.30 -17.52 -3.98
N LYS A 525 9.78 -16.36 -3.55
CA LYS A 525 10.60 -16.21 -2.34
C LYS A 525 9.99 -15.18 -1.38
N LEU A 526 10.13 -15.44 -0.09
CA LEU A 526 9.91 -14.47 0.98
C LEU A 526 11.21 -13.71 1.22
N PHE A 527 11.15 -12.40 1.17
CA PHE A 527 12.25 -11.50 1.47
C PHE A 527 12.00 -10.80 2.80
N LEU A 528 12.99 -10.86 3.69
CA LEU A 528 13.00 -10.20 4.98
C LEU A 528 14.15 -9.20 4.99
N PHE A 529 13.95 -8.02 5.57
CA PHE A 529 14.93 -6.95 5.56
C PHE A 529 15.17 -6.43 6.98
N ASN A 530 16.42 -6.18 7.29
CA ASN A 530 16.82 -5.35 8.44
C ASN A 530 17.68 -4.16 7.97
N ASP A 531 18.44 -3.53 8.89
CA ASP A 531 19.17 -2.32 8.55
C ASP A 531 20.25 -2.51 7.47
N ASP A 532 20.93 -3.64 7.42
CA ASP A 532 22.09 -3.88 6.56
C ASP A 532 22.01 -5.18 5.76
N ARG A 533 20.97 -5.98 6.00
CA ARG A 533 20.84 -7.32 5.43
C ARG A 533 19.47 -7.56 4.83
N MET A 534 19.50 -8.37 3.81
CA MET A 534 18.33 -9.01 3.23
C MET A 534 18.46 -10.52 3.40
N PHE A 535 17.36 -11.15 3.78
CA PHE A 535 17.24 -12.61 3.87
C PHE A 535 16.22 -13.07 2.86
N SER A 536 16.47 -14.17 2.18
CA SER A 536 15.52 -14.77 1.26
C SER A 536 15.28 -16.24 1.59
N LEU A 537 14.00 -16.61 1.65
CA LEU A 537 13.53 -17.97 1.87
C LEU A 537 12.70 -18.41 0.66
N PRO A 538 12.90 -19.61 0.13
CA PRO A 538 11.95 -20.20 -0.82
C PRO A 538 10.59 -20.39 -0.13
N LEU A 539 9.52 -20.32 -0.91
CA LEU A 539 8.15 -20.48 -0.41
C LEU A 539 7.58 -21.88 -0.63
N ASP A 540 8.39 -22.77 -1.19
CA ASP A 540 8.03 -24.16 -1.51
C ASP A 540 8.06 -25.05 -0.26
#